data_4d12661e48732e78d6a83641a7628a4d
#
_entry.id   4d12661e48732e78d6a83641a7628a4d
#
_cell.length_a   1.000
_cell.length_b   1.000
_cell.length_c   1.000
_cell.angle_alpha   90.00
_cell.angle_beta   90.00
_cell.angle_gamma   90.00
#
_symmetry.space_group_name_H-M   'P 1'
#
loop_
_entity.id
_entity.type
_entity.pdbx_description
1 polymer ?
#
loop_
_entity_poly.entity_id
_entity_poly.type
_entity_poly.pdbx_seq_one_letter_code
_entity_poly.pdbx_strand_id
1 'polypeptide(L)'
;MKKLTIVAAVLAACSATAAMAQASGEGPWLVRARAVHLDMANRDGTGLGLLVNNKTIPEVDVSYFFTPNIAAELVLTVPQKQTVSLGGAPIGTFKHLPPSLLLQYHFTGLDGYKPYVGAGVNYTKITSVNLLDGGATLDDHSWGGALQVGMDIPLDKNWSLNFDIKKVYIRSDVFLGTANQGALKLDPVLVGVGLGYRF
;
A
#
# COMPACT_ATOMS: atom_id res chain seq x y z
N MET A 1 19.95 -29.36 -3.84
CA MET A 1 20.27 -28.86 -5.17
C MET A 1 19.14 -28.10 -5.88
N LYS A 2 17.89 -28.49 -5.74
CA LYS A 2 16.75 -27.77 -6.42
C LYS A 2 16.51 -26.31 -5.98
N LYS A 3 16.86 -25.91 -4.75
CA LYS A 3 16.68 -24.52 -4.23
C LYS A 3 17.70 -23.53 -4.81
N LEU A 4 18.91 -23.99 -5.14
CA LEU A 4 19.96 -23.13 -5.71
C LEU A 4 19.67 -22.79 -7.19
N THR A 5 19.03 -23.72 -7.91
CA THR A 5 18.69 -23.54 -9.32
C THR A 5 17.57 -22.50 -9.53
N ILE A 6 16.62 -22.39 -8.57
CA ILE A 6 15.53 -21.40 -8.63
C ILE A 6 16.08 -19.99 -8.39
N VAL A 7 17.00 -19.81 -7.44
CA VAL A 7 17.62 -18.51 -7.14
C VAL A 7 18.48 -18.03 -8.33
N ALA A 8 19.21 -18.93 -8.97
CA ALA A 8 20.02 -18.60 -10.15
C ALA A 8 19.16 -18.24 -11.37
N ALA A 9 17.99 -18.88 -11.54
CA ALA A 9 17.05 -18.57 -12.62
C ALA A 9 16.36 -17.21 -12.42
N VAL A 10 16.03 -16.84 -11.18
CA VAL A 10 15.45 -15.52 -10.85
C VAL A 10 16.48 -14.41 -11.07
N LEU A 11 17.75 -14.62 -10.66
CA LEU A 11 18.83 -13.66 -10.88
C LEU A 11 19.19 -13.49 -12.38
N ALA A 12 19.16 -14.57 -13.15
CA ALA A 12 19.39 -14.51 -14.60
C ALA A 12 18.23 -13.84 -15.36
N ALA A 13 16.97 -14.01 -14.92
CA ALA A 13 15.82 -13.30 -15.45
C ALA A 13 15.89 -11.80 -15.16
N CYS A 14 16.30 -11.39 -13.96
CA CYS A 14 16.50 -9.99 -13.59
C CYS A 14 17.60 -9.29 -14.41
N SER A 15 18.68 -9.99 -14.77
CA SER A 15 19.76 -9.41 -15.57
C SER A 15 19.41 -9.25 -17.06
N ALA A 16 18.59 -10.14 -17.62
CA ALA A 16 18.14 -10.04 -19.01
C ALA A 16 17.10 -8.91 -19.21
N THR A 17 16.27 -8.63 -18.19
CA THR A 17 15.25 -7.58 -18.24
C THR A 17 15.83 -6.17 -18.04
N ALA A 18 16.94 -6.01 -17.30
CA ALA A 18 17.64 -4.74 -17.16
C ALA A 18 18.14 -4.19 -18.50
N ALA A 19 18.56 -5.08 -19.43
CA ALA A 19 19.00 -4.68 -20.77
C ALA A 19 17.86 -4.15 -21.66
N MET A 20 16.62 -4.57 -21.43
CA MET A 20 15.45 -4.09 -22.21
C MET A 20 14.88 -2.77 -21.70
N ALA A 21 14.99 -2.50 -20.39
CA ALA A 21 14.60 -1.22 -19.79
C ALA A 21 15.50 -0.05 -20.25
N GLN A 22 16.80 -0.34 -20.51
CA GLN A 22 17.74 0.65 -21.02
C GLN A 22 17.47 1.08 -22.48
N ALA A 23 16.72 0.29 -23.25
CA ALA A 23 16.38 0.62 -24.65
C ALA A 23 15.38 1.81 -24.77
N SER A 24 14.66 2.16 -23.71
CA SER A 24 13.69 3.27 -23.68
C SER A 24 14.31 4.63 -23.30
N GLY A 25 15.60 4.68 -22.94
CA GLY A 25 16.26 5.89 -22.42
C GLY A 25 15.82 6.32 -21.02
N GLU A 26 14.88 5.60 -20.41
CA GLU A 26 14.44 5.79 -19.02
C GLU A 26 15.04 4.68 -18.15
N GLY A 27 15.62 5.03 -17.00
CA GLY A 27 16.19 4.04 -16.07
C GLY A 27 15.12 3.14 -15.45
N PRO A 28 15.52 2.00 -14.84
CA PRO A 28 14.59 1.01 -14.32
C PRO A 28 13.97 1.38 -12.98
N TRP A 29 14.52 2.36 -12.25
CA TRP A 29 14.06 2.73 -10.93
C TRP A 29 13.20 3.99 -10.95
N LEU A 30 12.08 3.95 -10.26
CA LEU A 30 11.20 5.08 -10.03
C LEU A 30 10.89 5.18 -8.55
N VAL A 31 11.16 6.34 -7.94
CA VAL A 31 10.79 6.65 -6.55
C VAL A 31 9.71 7.71 -6.57
N ARG A 32 8.64 7.51 -5.82
CA ARG A 32 7.57 8.50 -5.66
C ARG A 32 7.41 8.88 -4.19
N ALA A 33 7.15 10.15 -3.93
CA ALA A 33 6.74 10.67 -2.63
C ALA A 33 5.36 11.31 -2.76
N ARG A 34 4.41 10.88 -1.94
CA ARG A 34 3.00 11.26 -2.02
C ARG A 34 2.46 11.77 -0.68
N ALA A 35 1.51 12.70 -0.74
CA ALA A 35 0.54 12.91 0.32
C ALA A 35 -0.69 12.06 0.00
N VAL A 36 -1.07 11.19 0.92
CA VAL A 36 -2.14 10.20 0.70
C VAL A 36 -3.22 10.38 1.75
N HIS A 37 -4.46 10.56 1.29
CA HIS A 37 -5.64 10.57 2.16
C HIS A 37 -6.20 9.14 2.27
N LEU A 38 -6.30 8.65 3.51
CA LEU A 38 -6.91 7.38 3.85
C LEU A 38 -8.37 7.61 4.21
N ASP A 39 -9.27 7.07 3.40
CA ASP A 39 -10.70 7.00 3.69
C ASP A 39 -11.07 5.59 4.15
N MET A 40 -11.36 5.45 5.44
CA MET A 40 -11.64 4.16 6.06
C MET A 40 -13.03 3.68 5.66
N ALA A 41 -13.16 2.43 5.21
CA ALA A 41 -14.47 1.88 4.83
C ALA A 41 -15.41 1.71 6.04
N ASN A 42 -14.85 1.62 7.25
CA ASN A 42 -15.60 1.51 8.51
C ASN A 42 -16.70 0.45 8.47
N ARG A 43 -16.35 -0.73 7.92
CA ARG A 43 -17.25 -1.88 7.91
C ARG A 43 -17.00 -2.69 9.17
N ASP A 44 -17.82 -2.43 10.18
CA ASP A 44 -17.74 -3.13 11.46
C ASP A 44 -18.40 -4.51 11.37
N GLY A 45 -17.60 -5.55 11.47
CA GLY A 45 -18.08 -6.94 11.53
C GLY A 45 -18.37 -7.43 12.96
N THR A 46 -18.13 -6.58 13.97
CA THR A 46 -18.46 -6.89 15.38
C THR A 46 -19.92 -6.59 15.71
N GLY A 47 -20.58 -5.76 14.90
CA GLY A 47 -21.93 -5.27 15.15
C GLY A 47 -22.02 -4.22 16.27
N LEU A 48 -20.88 -3.73 16.78
CA LEU A 48 -20.82 -2.72 17.85
C LEU A 48 -20.90 -1.28 17.31
N GLY A 49 -20.75 -1.07 16.01
CA GLY A 49 -20.72 0.27 15.41
C GLY A 49 -19.37 0.97 15.59
N LEU A 50 -18.26 0.23 15.51
CA LEU A 50 -16.91 0.76 15.61
C LEU A 50 -16.54 1.58 14.36
N LEU A 51 -15.96 2.75 14.56
CA LEU A 51 -15.46 3.63 13.51
C LEU A 51 -13.99 3.96 13.74
N VAL A 52 -13.24 4.07 12.63
CA VAL A 52 -11.84 4.50 12.62
C VAL A 52 -11.73 5.78 11.82
N ASN A 53 -10.97 6.74 12.31
CA ASN A 53 -10.84 8.06 11.70
C ASN A 53 -10.07 8.01 10.36
N ASN A 54 -10.47 8.87 9.44
CA ASN A 54 -9.72 9.18 8.22
C ASN A 54 -8.46 9.99 8.54
N LYS A 55 -7.44 9.92 7.68
CA LYS A 55 -6.18 10.62 7.90
C LYS A 55 -5.42 10.86 6.60
N THR A 56 -4.68 11.97 6.53
CA THR A 56 -3.69 12.21 5.48
C THR A 56 -2.30 11.92 6.01
N ILE A 57 -1.52 11.14 5.25
CA ILE A 57 -0.21 10.64 5.62
C ILE A 57 0.82 10.81 4.50
N PRO A 58 2.12 10.89 4.81
CA PRO A 58 3.17 10.74 3.81
C PRO A 58 3.31 9.27 3.41
N GLU A 59 3.55 9.04 2.14
CA GLU A 59 3.85 7.74 1.55
C GLU A 59 5.04 7.87 0.61
N VAL A 60 5.92 6.87 0.61
CA VAL A 60 7.01 6.73 -0.36
C VAL A 60 6.92 5.37 -0.98
N ASP A 61 7.05 5.28 -2.29
CA ASP A 61 7.18 4.02 -3.00
C ASP A 61 8.42 3.96 -3.87
N VAL A 62 8.87 2.75 -4.08
CA VAL A 62 9.98 2.42 -4.98
C VAL A 62 9.48 1.38 -5.96
N SER A 63 9.54 1.72 -7.24
CA SER A 63 9.16 0.83 -8.34
C SER A 63 10.40 0.43 -9.14
N TYR A 64 10.48 -0.85 -9.49
CA TYR A 64 11.49 -1.41 -10.39
C TYR A 64 10.81 -1.91 -11.66
N PHE A 65 11.20 -1.36 -12.80
CA PHE A 65 10.68 -1.72 -14.11
C PHE A 65 11.45 -2.90 -14.69
N PHE A 66 10.77 -4.03 -14.85
CA PHE A 66 11.32 -5.22 -15.55
C PHE A 66 11.26 -5.03 -17.07
N THR A 67 10.23 -4.30 -17.53
CA THR A 67 10.02 -3.90 -18.92
C THR A 67 9.46 -2.48 -18.92
N PRO A 68 9.34 -1.79 -20.07
CA PRO A 68 8.68 -0.48 -20.14
C PRO A 68 7.25 -0.47 -19.57
N ASN A 69 6.58 -1.63 -19.56
CA ASN A 69 5.18 -1.77 -19.16
C ASN A 69 4.99 -2.46 -17.79
N ILE A 70 5.96 -3.25 -17.30
CA ILE A 70 5.78 -4.07 -16.10
C ILE A 70 6.76 -3.63 -15.02
N ALA A 71 6.23 -3.28 -13.84
CA ALA A 71 7.03 -2.91 -12.68
C ALA A 71 6.54 -3.61 -11.41
N ALA A 72 7.47 -3.84 -10.47
CA ALA A 72 7.12 -4.14 -9.08
C ALA A 72 7.24 -2.85 -8.25
N GLU A 73 6.24 -2.56 -7.43
CA GLU A 73 6.21 -1.41 -6.53
C GLU A 73 6.20 -1.88 -5.08
N LEU A 74 7.11 -1.35 -4.27
CA LEU A 74 7.10 -1.47 -2.82
C LEU A 74 6.63 -0.14 -2.22
N VAL A 75 5.47 -0.18 -1.57
CA VAL A 75 4.87 0.99 -0.89
C VAL A 75 5.23 0.98 0.58
N LEU A 76 5.75 2.10 1.07
CA LEU A 76 6.19 2.30 2.43
C LEU A 76 5.56 3.56 3.02
N THR A 77 5.27 3.52 4.32
CA THR A 77 4.80 4.68 5.09
C THR A 77 5.34 4.61 6.50
N VAL A 78 5.10 5.64 7.30
CA VAL A 78 5.41 5.62 8.74
C VAL A 78 4.25 5.02 9.54
N PRO A 79 4.49 4.46 10.75
CA PRO A 79 3.41 3.93 11.60
C PRO A 79 2.35 5.00 11.88
N GLN A 80 1.11 4.70 11.52
CA GLN A 80 -0.03 5.63 11.65
C GLN A 80 -0.81 5.34 12.91
N LYS A 81 -0.99 6.36 13.78
CA LYS A 81 -1.88 6.29 14.93
C LYS A 81 -3.31 6.57 14.47
N GLN A 82 -4.22 5.65 14.75
CA GLN A 82 -5.65 5.77 14.46
C GLN A 82 -6.45 5.82 15.76
N THR A 83 -7.57 6.53 15.71
CA THR A 83 -8.54 6.58 16.82
C THR A 83 -9.73 5.70 16.46
N VAL A 84 -10.14 4.86 17.41
CA VAL A 84 -11.37 4.06 17.32
C VAL A 84 -12.44 4.75 18.14
N SER A 85 -13.64 4.87 17.56
CA SER A 85 -14.82 5.45 18.22
C SER A 85 -15.95 4.45 18.24
N LEU A 86 -16.78 4.51 19.27
CA LEU A 86 -18.01 3.75 19.44
C LEU A 86 -19.16 4.73 19.67
N GLY A 87 -20.18 4.69 18.82
CA GLY A 87 -21.30 5.64 18.91
C GLY A 87 -20.87 7.12 18.80
N GLY A 88 -19.75 7.41 18.12
CA GLY A 88 -19.18 8.75 17.99
C GLY A 88 -18.23 9.16 19.14
N ALA A 89 -18.17 8.42 20.25
CA ALA A 89 -17.25 8.68 21.34
C ALA A 89 -15.92 7.91 21.13
N PRO A 90 -14.74 8.53 21.28
CA PRO A 90 -13.46 7.83 21.17
C PRO A 90 -13.28 6.84 22.33
N ILE A 91 -12.98 5.58 21.99
CA ILE A 91 -12.76 4.49 22.96
C ILE A 91 -11.30 4.07 23.04
N GLY A 92 -10.42 4.66 22.23
CA GLY A 92 -8.99 4.37 22.28
C GLY A 92 -8.29 4.53 20.95
N THR A 93 -7.06 4.03 20.87
CA THR A 93 -6.18 4.19 19.70
C THR A 93 -5.37 2.93 19.46
N PHE A 94 -4.91 2.78 18.20
CA PHE A 94 -3.88 1.81 17.80
C PHE A 94 -2.94 2.42 16.77
N LYS A 95 -1.81 1.77 16.51
CA LYS A 95 -0.93 2.12 15.41
C LYS A 95 -0.91 1.00 14.39
N HIS A 96 -0.86 1.36 13.10
CA HIS A 96 -0.68 0.40 12.02
C HIS A 96 0.41 0.86 11.03
N LEU A 97 1.08 -0.11 10.43
CA LEU A 97 2.08 0.09 9.38
C LEU A 97 1.75 -0.88 8.25
N PRO A 98 1.17 -0.43 7.12
CA PRO A 98 0.69 -1.26 6.03
C PRO A 98 1.61 -1.26 4.79
N PRO A 99 2.85 -1.81 4.82
CA PRO A 99 3.60 -1.99 3.59
C PRO A 99 2.83 -2.84 2.58
N SER A 100 2.98 -2.50 1.29
CA SER A 100 2.34 -3.22 0.19
C SER A 100 3.34 -3.51 -0.91
N LEU A 101 3.24 -4.69 -1.51
CA LEU A 101 3.99 -5.08 -2.69
C LEU A 101 3.01 -5.31 -3.83
N LEU A 102 3.14 -4.53 -4.91
CA LEU A 102 2.27 -4.58 -6.07
C LEU A 102 3.05 -4.90 -7.34
N LEU A 103 2.40 -5.60 -8.25
CA LEU A 103 2.81 -5.70 -9.64
C LEU A 103 1.96 -4.69 -10.42
N GLN A 104 2.62 -3.82 -11.19
CA GLN A 104 1.99 -2.77 -11.99
C GLN A 104 2.13 -3.05 -13.47
N TYR A 105 1.09 -2.69 -14.23
CA TYR A 105 1.14 -2.58 -15.68
C TYR A 105 0.95 -1.12 -16.08
N HIS A 106 1.97 -0.55 -16.72
CA HIS A 106 1.99 0.81 -17.24
C HIS A 106 1.60 0.83 -18.72
N PHE A 107 0.62 1.65 -19.06
CA PHE A 107 0.23 1.86 -20.46
C PHE A 107 1.19 2.88 -21.09
N THR A 108 1.87 2.47 -22.14
CA THR A 108 2.80 3.30 -22.91
C THR A 108 2.18 3.72 -24.24
N GLY A 109 2.76 4.74 -24.90
CA GLY A 109 2.27 5.22 -26.19
C GLY A 109 1.15 6.26 -26.11
N LEU A 110 0.91 6.81 -24.91
CA LEU A 110 0.00 7.96 -24.72
C LEU A 110 0.86 9.21 -24.48
N ASP A 111 0.77 10.17 -25.39
CA ASP A 111 1.56 11.40 -25.30
C ASP A 111 1.21 12.20 -24.04
N GLY A 112 2.21 12.43 -23.19
CA GLY A 112 2.09 13.22 -21.95
C GLY A 112 1.40 12.54 -20.77
N TYR A 113 1.02 11.26 -20.90
CA TYR A 113 0.35 10.52 -19.82
C TYR A 113 0.86 9.08 -19.74
N LYS A 114 1.13 8.58 -18.54
CA LYS A 114 1.52 7.20 -18.26
C LYS A 114 0.57 6.59 -17.21
N PRO A 115 -0.67 6.22 -17.60
CA PRO A 115 -1.57 5.56 -16.66
C PRO A 115 -1.07 4.15 -16.34
N TYR A 116 -1.43 3.66 -15.17
CA TYR A 116 -1.09 2.32 -14.73
C TYR A 116 -2.21 1.70 -13.87
N VAL A 117 -2.20 0.39 -13.84
CA VAL A 117 -3.02 -0.42 -12.92
C VAL A 117 -2.11 -1.36 -12.16
N GLY A 118 -2.47 -1.70 -10.94
CA GLY A 118 -1.68 -2.58 -10.09
C GLY A 118 -2.53 -3.49 -9.23
N ALA A 119 -1.97 -4.65 -8.90
CA ALA A 119 -2.53 -5.57 -7.93
C ALA A 119 -1.41 -6.20 -7.12
N GLY A 120 -1.68 -6.52 -5.85
CA GLY A 120 -0.65 -7.06 -4.99
C GLY A 120 -1.14 -7.48 -3.62
N VAL A 121 -0.18 -7.62 -2.72
CA VAL A 121 -0.41 -8.02 -1.34
C VAL A 121 -0.06 -6.91 -0.37
N ASN A 122 -0.82 -6.82 0.70
CA ASN A 122 -0.57 -5.93 1.83
C ASN A 122 -0.29 -6.77 3.07
N TYR A 123 0.73 -6.38 3.82
CA TYR A 123 0.98 -6.86 5.17
C TYR A 123 0.88 -5.68 6.12
N THR A 124 -0.07 -5.70 7.05
CA THR A 124 -0.24 -4.64 8.05
C THR A 124 0.21 -5.12 9.41
N LYS A 125 1.19 -4.45 10.00
CA LYS A 125 1.55 -4.62 11.41
C LYS A 125 0.71 -3.68 12.27
N ILE A 126 0.04 -4.22 13.30
CA ILE A 126 -0.76 -3.47 14.28
C ILE A 126 -0.03 -3.47 15.61
N THR A 127 0.09 -2.30 16.23
CA THR A 127 0.85 -2.11 17.47
C THR A 127 0.23 -1.04 18.34
N SER A 128 0.69 -0.93 19.59
CA SER A 128 0.27 0.11 20.54
C SER A 128 -1.25 0.20 20.67
N VAL A 129 -1.91 -0.95 20.73
CA VAL A 129 -3.37 -1.04 20.93
C VAL A 129 -3.68 -0.63 22.37
N ASN A 130 -4.50 0.42 22.52
CA ASN A 130 -5.06 0.85 23.79
C ASN A 130 -6.54 1.20 23.54
N LEU A 131 -7.39 0.21 23.70
CA LEU A 131 -8.84 0.31 23.52
C LEU A 131 -9.49 -0.02 24.87
N LEU A 132 -10.49 0.79 25.28
CA LEU A 132 -11.22 0.63 26.54
C LEU A 132 -10.25 0.47 27.75
N ASP A 133 -9.22 1.35 27.81
CA ASP A 133 -8.17 1.31 28.82
C ASP A 133 -7.48 -0.05 29.01
N GLY A 134 -7.30 -0.76 27.89
CA GLY A 134 -6.69 -2.10 27.84
C GLY A 134 -7.70 -3.25 27.94
N GLY A 135 -9.00 -2.96 28.06
CA GLY A 135 -10.05 -3.98 28.12
C GLY A 135 -10.33 -4.67 26.76
N ALA A 136 -9.88 -4.06 25.64
CA ALA A 136 -10.01 -4.63 24.32
C ALA A 136 -8.66 -4.64 23.59
N THR A 137 -8.46 -5.66 22.72
CA THR A 137 -7.26 -5.85 21.91
C THR A 137 -7.61 -6.11 20.46
N LEU A 138 -6.62 -6.01 19.57
CA LEU A 138 -6.68 -6.32 18.16
C LEU A 138 -5.62 -7.37 17.83
N ASP A 139 -5.84 -8.14 16.76
CA ASP A 139 -4.75 -8.93 16.18
C ASP A 139 -3.56 -8.03 15.82
N ASP A 140 -2.34 -8.54 16.01
CA ASP A 140 -1.10 -7.78 15.83
C ASP A 140 -0.67 -7.64 14.37
N HIS A 141 -1.34 -8.33 13.45
CA HIS A 141 -1.06 -8.26 12.01
C HIS A 141 -2.29 -8.60 11.16
N SER A 142 -2.24 -8.19 9.91
CA SER A 142 -3.26 -8.48 8.90
C SER A 142 -2.58 -8.73 7.55
N TRP A 143 -3.03 -9.76 6.84
CA TRP A 143 -2.71 -9.98 5.44
C TRP A 143 -3.92 -9.67 4.58
N GLY A 144 -3.69 -8.96 3.48
CA GLY A 144 -4.75 -8.59 2.55
C GLY A 144 -4.24 -8.36 1.15
N GLY A 145 -5.18 -8.09 0.24
CA GLY A 145 -4.87 -7.66 -1.11
C GLY A 145 -4.77 -6.15 -1.23
N ALA A 146 -4.16 -5.69 -2.31
CA ALA A 146 -4.19 -4.29 -2.73
C ALA A 146 -4.51 -4.21 -4.22
N LEU A 147 -5.34 -3.25 -4.61
CA LEU A 147 -5.63 -2.89 -5.99
C LEU A 147 -5.31 -1.41 -6.19
N GLN A 148 -4.79 -1.07 -7.37
CA GLN A 148 -4.29 0.27 -7.64
C GLN A 148 -4.65 0.70 -9.06
N VAL A 149 -4.94 1.98 -9.22
CA VAL A 149 -4.99 2.69 -10.48
C VAL A 149 -4.35 4.06 -10.29
N GLY A 150 -3.51 4.45 -11.23
CA GLY A 150 -2.84 5.74 -11.12
C GLY A 150 -2.35 6.25 -12.47
N MET A 151 -1.69 7.40 -12.42
CA MET A 151 -1.19 8.08 -13.61
C MET A 151 0.03 8.91 -13.25
N ASP A 152 1.10 8.77 -14.03
CA ASP A 152 2.24 9.66 -14.02
C ASP A 152 2.13 10.64 -15.19
N ILE A 153 2.25 11.94 -14.92
CA ILE A 153 2.31 13.02 -15.90
C ILE A 153 3.76 13.50 -15.94
N PRO A 154 4.54 13.19 -16.99
CA PRO A 154 5.92 13.66 -17.12
C PRO A 154 5.99 15.18 -17.08
N LEU A 155 6.85 15.72 -16.23
CA LEU A 155 7.18 17.15 -16.14
C LEU A 155 8.45 17.45 -16.93
N ASP A 156 9.40 16.52 -16.87
CA ASP A 156 10.63 16.52 -17.63
C ASP A 156 11.12 15.08 -17.89
N LYS A 157 12.42 14.90 -18.20
CA LYS A 157 13.00 13.57 -18.50
C LYS A 157 12.96 12.61 -17.32
N ASN A 158 13.00 13.11 -16.09
CA ASN A 158 13.12 12.31 -14.87
C ASN A 158 11.94 12.52 -13.92
N TRP A 159 11.38 13.74 -13.85
CA TRP A 159 10.31 14.08 -12.92
C TRP A 159 8.92 13.86 -13.51
N SER A 160 8.02 13.39 -12.67
CA SER A 160 6.60 13.26 -12.98
C SER A 160 5.72 13.73 -11.84
N LEU A 161 4.57 14.28 -12.16
CA LEU A 161 3.46 14.44 -11.23
C LEU A 161 2.67 13.15 -11.21
N ASN A 162 2.38 12.62 -10.01
CA ASN A 162 1.68 11.35 -9.82
C ASN A 162 0.34 11.55 -9.15
N PHE A 163 -0.68 10.86 -9.66
CA PHE A 163 -1.99 10.66 -9.05
C PHE A 163 -2.22 9.16 -8.86
N ASP A 164 -2.73 8.77 -7.69
CA ASP A 164 -2.87 7.37 -7.33
C ASP A 164 -4.13 7.13 -6.51
N ILE A 165 -4.85 6.06 -6.81
CA ILE A 165 -5.95 5.56 -6.00
C ILE A 165 -5.67 4.08 -5.70
N LYS A 166 -5.61 3.73 -4.42
CA LYS A 166 -5.44 2.35 -3.95
C LYS A 166 -6.62 1.92 -3.09
N LYS A 167 -7.05 0.69 -3.29
CA LYS A 167 -7.91 -0.04 -2.36
C LYS A 167 -7.07 -1.09 -1.67
N VAL A 168 -6.96 -0.99 -0.34
CA VAL A 168 -6.21 -1.94 0.48
C VAL A 168 -7.18 -2.68 1.39
N TYR A 169 -7.05 -4.00 1.49
CA TYR A 169 -7.87 -4.83 2.36
C TYR A 169 -7.12 -5.11 3.66
N ILE A 170 -7.61 -4.54 4.76
CA ILE A 170 -7.01 -4.66 6.10
C ILE A 170 -8.11 -5.06 7.08
N ARG A 171 -7.92 -6.19 7.76
CA ARG A 171 -8.89 -6.73 8.72
C ARG A 171 -8.16 -7.15 9.98
N SER A 172 -8.77 -6.92 11.13
CA SER A 172 -8.24 -7.33 12.43
C SER A 172 -9.37 -7.76 13.33
N ASP A 173 -9.23 -8.92 13.95
CA ASP A 173 -10.19 -9.38 14.93
C ASP A 173 -10.08 -8.55 16.22
N VAL A 174 -11.26 -8.26 16.80
CA VAL A 174 -11.41 -7.52 18.05
C VAL A 174 -11.66 -8.51 19.17
N PHE A 175 -10.92 -8.39 20.27
CA PHE A 175 -11.05 -9.23 21.45
C PHE A 175 -11.42 -8.39 22.67
N LEU A 176 -12.42 -8.84 23.44
CA LEU A 176 -12.71 -8.38 24.80
C LEU A 176 -12.25 -9.47 25.76
N GLY A 177 -11.13 -9.25 26.44
CA GLY A 177 -10.42 -10.31 27.14
C GLY A 177 -10.01 -11.43 26.19
N THR A 178 -10.55 -12.64 26.35
CA THR A 178 -10.30 -13.80 25.46
C THR A 178 -11.41 -14.02 24.42
N ALA A 179 -12.52 -13.27 24.49
CA ALA A 179 -13.67 -13.46 23.63
C ALA A 179 -13.49 -12.67 22.31
N ASN A 180 -13.49 -13.38 21.17
CA ASN A 180 -13.50 -12.76 19.84
C ASN A 180 -14.88 -12.15 19.58
N GLN A 181 -14.92 -10.87 19.27
CA GLN A 181 -16.12 -10.08 18.98
C GLN A 181 -16.39 -9.96 17.48
N GLY A 182 -15.50 -10.46 16.63
CA GLY A 182 -15.56 -10.33 15.18
C GLY A 182 -14.52 -9.39 14.59
N ALA A 183 -14.52 -9.23 13.29
CA ALA A 183 -13.49 -8.53 12.54
C ALA A 183 -13.84 -7.05 12.33
N LEU A 184 -12.97 -6.15 12.72
CA LEU A 184 -12.95 -4.75 12.30
C LEU A 184 -12.31 -4.67 10.92
N LYS A 185 -13.07 -4.26 9.91
CA LYS A 185 -12.64 -4.13 8.52
C LYS A 185 -12.32 -2.68 8.22
N LEU A 186 -11.04 -2.33 8.22
CA LEU A 186 -10.57 -0.98 7.90
C LEU A 186 -10.73 -0.70 6.41
N ASP A 187 -10.31 -1.64 5.58
CA ASP A 187 -10.42 -1.69 4.12
C ASP A 187 -10.36 -0.28 3.46
N PRO A 188 -9.31 0.54 3.69
CA PRO A 188 -9.30 1.93 3.25
C PRO A 188 -9.25 2.06 1.73
N VAL A 189 -9.82 3.17 1.23
CA VAL A 189 -9.48 3.76 -0.06
C VAL A 189 -8.44 4.85 0.19
N LEU A 190 -7.34 4.80 -0.53
CA LEU A 190 -6.24 5.74 -0.46
C LEU A 190 -6.24 6.58 -1.72
N VAL A 191 -6.29 7.91 -1.57
CA VAL A 191 -6.17 8.85 -2.70
C VAL A 191 -4.92 9.68 -2.49
N GLY A 192 -3.98 9.59 -3.43
CA GLY A 192 -2.66 10.17 -3.33
C GLY A 192 -2.33 11.13 -4.46
N VAL A 193 -1.55 12.15 -4.13
CA VAL A 193 -0.89 13.02 -5.09
C VAL A 193 0.56 13.25 -4.66
N GLY A 194 1.47 13.30 -5.62
CA GLY A 194 2.88 13.44 -5.32
C GLY A 194 3.76 13.63 -6.53
N LEU A 195 5.06 13.50 -6.31
CA LEU A 195 6.09 13.61 -7.33
C LEU A 195 6.84 12.28 -7.44
N GLY A 196 7.17 11.92 -8.66
CA GLY A 196 8.02 10.79 -9.00
C GLY A 196 9.33 11.23 -9.62
N TYR A 197 10.40 10.50 -9.33
CA TYR A 197 11.70 10.68 -9.95
C TYR A 197 12.20 9.33 -10.48
N ARG A 198 12.50 9.27 -11.77
CA ARG A 198 12.99 8.08 -12.47
C ARG A 198 14.47 8.22 -12.82
N PHE A 199 15.28 7.20 -12.52
CA PHE A 199 16.73 7.15 -12.72
C PHE A 199 17.22 5.75 -13.06
#